data_83e8e5bd2d32cafb96aa4b555b33c876
#
_entry.id   83e8e5bd2d32cafb96aa4b555b33c876
#
_cell.length_a   1.000
_cell.length_b   1.000
_cell.length_c   1.000
_cell.angle_alpha   90.00
_cell.angle_beta   90.00
_cell.angle_gamma   90.00
#
_symmetry.space_group_name_H-M   'P 1'
#
loop_
_entity.id
_entity.type
_entity.pdbx_description
1 polymer ?
#
loop_
_entity_poly.entity_id
_entity_poly.type
_entity_poly.pdbx_seq_one_letter_code
_entity_poly.pdbx_strand_id
1 'polypeptide(L)'
;MREIRFRLDLPLMSKARPRFGKGRTYLPANYREWKDKARRLLRYFWETNELETLTQFELHIEAHGPGRCDGDNVIGSFLDSGLPCKKTGWRGAWKDDRVTVVPYISFRWVRDKQQYWDICIQQIDEE
;
A
#
# COMPACT_ATOMS: atom_id res chain seq x y z
N MET A 1 12.83 16.07 -7.97
CA MET A 1 11.76 15.34 -7.29
C MET A 1 10.88 14.67 -8.35
N ARG A 2 10.66 13.38 -8.26
CA ARG A 2 9.85 12.62 -9.21
C ARG A 2 8.47 12.37 -8.64
N GLU A 3 7.44 12.62 -9.45
CA GLU A 3 6.05 12.34 -9.09
C GLU A 3 5.58 11.06 -9.75
N ILE A 4 4.93 10.19 -8.98
CA ILE A 4 4.36 8.93 -9.45
C ILE A 4 2.87 8.96 -9.11
N ARG A 5 2.00 8.86 -10.12
CA ARG A 5 0.56 8.85 -9.94
C ARG A 5 -0.03 7.58 -10.54
N PHE A 6 -0.95 6.97 -9.79
CA PHE A 6 -1.67 5.81 -10.28
C PHE A 6 -2.97 5.61 -9.52
N ARG A 7 -3.82 4.77 -10.08
CA ARG A 7 -5.09 4.37 -9.47
C ARG A 7 -5.06 2.86 -9.23
N LEU A 8 -5.52 2.45 -8.04
CA LEU A 8 -5.76 1.03 -7.74
C LEU A 8 -7.26 0.79 -7.68
N ASP A 9 -7.76 -0.10 -8.54
CA ASP A 9 -9.16 -0.50 -8.55
C ASP A 9 -9.37 -1.68 -7.61
N LEU A 10 -9.30 -1.38 -6.32
CA LEU A 10 -9.46 -2.33 -5.22
C LEU A 10 -10.37 -1.77 -4.15
N PRO A 11 -11.10 -2.64 -3.44
CA PRO A 11 -11.83 -2.20 -2.27
C PRO A 11 -10.89 -1.63 -1.21
N LEU A 12 -11.41 -0.73 -0.38
CA LEU A 12 -10.70 -0.30 0.81
C LEU A 12 -10.59 -1.48 1.78
N MET A 13 -9.44 -1.60 2.41
CA MET A 13 -9.16 -2.71 3.31
C MET A 13 -8.47 -2.20 4.57
N SER A 14 -8.96 -2.64 5.72
CA SER A 14 -8.28 -2.40 7.00
C SER A 14 -7.15 -3.39 7.15
N LYS A 15 -5.96 -2.91 7.53
CA LYS A 15 -4.85 -3.78 7.86
C LYS A 15 -5.25 -4.70 9.01
N ALA A 16 -5.18 -6.01 8.78
CA ALA A 16 -5.48 -6.99 9.79
C ALA A 16 -4.25 -7.30 10.64
N ARG A 17 -4.50 -7.49 11.94
CA ARG A 17 -3.45 -7.98 12.84
C ARG A 17 -3.34 -9.49 12.71
N PRO A 18 -2.12 -10.05 12.83
CA PRO A 18 -1.97 -11.50 12.89
C PRO A 18 -2.79 -12.09 14.02
N ARG A 19 -3.42 -13.24 13.75
CA ARG A 19 -4.16 -14.01 14.74
C ARG A 19 -3.37 -15.24 15.11
N PHE A 20 -3.56 -15.72 16.33
CA PHE A 20 -2.92 -16.94 16.82
C PHE A 20 -3.95 -18.06 16.86
N GLY A 21 -3.59 -19.19 16.28
CA GLY A 21 -4.42 -20.40 16.31
C GLY A 21 -3.64 -21.62 15.88
N LYS A 22 -3.99 -22.78 16.41
CA LYS A 22 -3.33 -24.07 16.12
C LYS A 22 -1.80 -24.01 16.30
N GLY A 23 -1.35 -23.28 17.34
CA GLY A 23 0.08 -23.18 17.66
C GLY A 23 0.89 -22.28 16.74
N ARG A 24 0.28 -21.48 15.87
CA ARG A 24 0.99 -20.58 14.97
C ARG A 24 0.24 -19.27 14.76
N THR A 25 0.97 -18.25 14.29
CA THR A 25 0.43 -16.96 13.92
C THR A 25 0.02 -16.97 12.43
N TYR A 26 -1.12 -16.39 12.11
CA TYR A 26 -1.59 -16.30 10.73
C TYR A 26 -2.35 -14.99 10.49
N LEU A 27 -2.42 -14.57 9.24
CA LEU A 27 -3.26 -13.45 8.80
C LEU A 27 -4.63 -13.96 8.35
N PRO A 28 -5.72 -13.20 8.61
CA PRO A 28 -7.04 -13.55 8.07
C PRO A 28 -7.01 -13.69 6.55
N ALA A 29 -7.76 -14.68 6.04
CA ALA A 29 -7.76 -15.01 4.61
C ALA A 29 -8.15 -13.85 3.71
N ASN A 30 -9.19 -13.08 4.09
CA ASN A 30 -9.64 -11.92 3.30
C ASN A 30 -8.55 -10.86 3.15
N TYR A 31 -7.79 -10.60 4.21
CA TYR A 31 -6.68 -9.65 4.17
C TYR A 31 -5.54 -10.18 3.29
N ARG A 32 -5.18 -11.45 3.43
CA ARG A 32 -4.13 -12.06 2.60
C ARG A 32 -4.46 -11.97 1.11
N GLU A 33 -5.69 -12.29 0.73
CA GLU A 33 -6.14 -12.23 -0.66
C GLU A 33 -6.08 -10.80 -1.19
N TRP A 34 -6.56 -9.83 -0.43
CA TRP A 34 -6.50 -8.42 -0.81
C TRP A 34 -5.04 -7.96 -0.98
N LYS A 35 -4.20 -8.29 -0.02
CA LYS A 35 -2.79 -7.91 0.00
C LYS A 35 -2.04 -8.51 -1.20
N ASP A 36 -2.26 -9.77 -1.51
CA ASP A 36 -1.64 -10.43 -2.66
C ASP A 36 -2.06 -9.77 -3.97
N LYS A 37 -3.33 -9.42 -4.10
CA LYS A 37 -3.84 -8.73 -5.28
C LYS A 37 -3.27 -7.32 -5.41
N ALA A 38 -3.24 -6.56 -4.32
CA ALA A 38 -2.67 -5.23 -4.30
C ALA A 38 -1.18 -5.27 -4.67
N ARG A 39 -0.44 -6.22 -4.09
CA ARG A 39 0.99 -6.40 -4.38
C ARG A 39 1.23 -6.71 -5.86
N ARG A 40 0.43 -7.58 -6.46
CA ARG A 40 0.56 -7.90 -7.89
C ARG A 40 0.30 -6.69 -8.77
N LEU A 41 -0.70 -5.87 -8.45
CA LEU A 41 -1.01 -4.65 -9.20
C LEU A 41 0.11 -3.62 -9.06
N LEU A 42 0.64 -3.42 -7.84
CA LEU A 42 1.76 -2.52 -7.60
C LEU A 42 3.02 -2.99 -8.33
N ARG A 43 3.33 -4.28 -8.25
CA ARG A 43 4.49 -4.84 -8.94
C ARG A 43 4.38 -4.65 -10.45
N TYR A 44 3.22 -4.94 -11.01
CA TYR A 44 2.98 -4.73 -12.45
C TYR A 44 3.21 -3.28 -12.84
N PHE A 45 2.68 -2.34 -12.07
CA PHE A 45 2.86 -0.90 -12.33
C PHE A 45 4.34 -0.50 -12.23
N TRP A 46 5.03 -0.95 -11.18
CA TRP A 46 6.46 -0.64 -10.97
C TRP A 46 7.32 -1.19 -12.11
N GLU A 47 7.13 -2.43 -12.48
CA GLU A 47 7.90 -3.06 -13.56
C GLU A 47 7.60 -2.46 -14.93
N THR A 48 6.32 -2.23 -15.24
CA THR A 48 5.90 -1.66 -16.52
C THR A 48 6.46 -0.24 -16.72
N ASN A 49 6.54 0.54 -15.64
CA ASN A 49 7.06 1.91 -15.69
C ASN A 49 8.54 1.99 -15.32
N GLU A 50 9.22 0.87 -15.18
CA GLU A 50 10.66 0.79 -14.88
C GLU A 50 11.04 1.60 -13.63
N LEU A 51 10.21 1.48 -12.58
CA LEU A 51 10.41 2.19 -11.33
C LEU A 51 11.31 1.39 -10.38
N GLU A 52 12.24 2.09 -9.75
CA GLU A 52 13.07 1.49 -8.70
C GLU A 52 12.33 1.49 -7.36
N THR A 53 12.78 0.64 -6.44
CA THR A 53 12.28 0.64 -5.07
C THR A 53 12.57 1.97 -4.40
N LEU A 54 11.55 2.63 -3.87
CA LEU A 54 11.68 3.94 -3.26
C LEU A 54 12.40 3.84 -1.91
N THR A 55 13.31 4.77 -1.67
CA THR A 55 14.07 4.88 -0.42
C THR A 55 13.53 5.95 0.52
N GLN A 56 12.97 7.01 -0.06
CA GLN A 56 12.29 8.06 0.70
C GLN A 56 11.25 8.74 -0.18
N PHE A 57 10.04 8.93 0.33
CA PHE A 57 8.95 9.52 -0.46
C PHE A 57 7.85 10.11 0.41
N GLU A 58 7.10 11.04 -0.17
CA GLU A 58 5.84 11.53 0.38
C GLU A 58 4.69 10.77 -0.27
N LEU A 59 3.69 10.40 0.53
CA LEU A 59 2.54 9.63 0.08
C LEU A 59 1.26 10.43 0.25
N HIS A 60 0.48 10.53 -0.82
CA HIS A 60 -0.85 11.14 -0.80
C HIS A 60 -1.88 10.12 -1.27
N ILE A 61 -2.84 9.82 -0.41
CA ILE A 61 -3.89 8.83 -0.66
C ILE A 61 -5.24 9.52 -0.69
N GLU A 62 -6.00 9.28 -1.75
CA GLU A 62 -7.43 9.56 -1.77
C GLU A 62 -8.16 8.23 -1.95
N ALA A 63 -8.87 7.81 -0.92
CA ALA A 63 -9.53 6.51 -0.87
C ALA A 63 -11.04 6.67 -1.05
N HIS A 64 -11.59 6.02 -2.08
CA HIS A 64 -13.00 6.07 -2.44
C HIS A 64 -13.71 4.78 -2.06
N GLY A 65 -14.85 4.90 -1.39
CA GLY A 65 -15.66 3.75 -1.01
C GLY A 65 -16.57 4.00 0.17
N PRO A 66 -17.18 2.93 0.73
CA PRO A 66 -18.01 3.01 1.92
C PRO A 66 -17.14 3.29 3.16
N GLY A 67 -17.67 4.02 4.13
CA GLY A 67 -16.94 4.43 5.32
C GLY A 67 -16.93 3.39 6.43
N ARG A 68 -16.44 2.19 6.17
CA ARG A 68 -16.42 1.08 7.14
C ARG A 68 -15.05 0.80 7.75
N CYS A 69 -14.02 1.46 7.29
CA CYS A 69 -12.64 1.21 7.73
C CYS A 69 -12.11 2.39 8.54
N ASP A 70 -11.22 2.11 9.48
CA ASP A 70 -10.48 3.15 10.18
C ASP A 70 -9.34 3.66 9.31
N GLY A 71 -9.13 4.99 9.29
CA GLY A 71 -8.17 5.62 8.40
C GLY A 71 -6.74 5.12 8.54
N ASP A 72 -6.24 4.95 9.76
CA ASP A 72 -4.90 4.44 10.02
C ASP A 72 -4.73 3.00 9.52
N ASN A 73 -5.75 2.18 9.64
CA ASN A 73 -5.73 0.80 9.18
C ASN A 73 -5.79 0.70 7.65
N VAL A 74 -6.47 1.65 7.00
CA VAL A 74 -6.49 1.73 5.52
C VAL A 74 -5.12 2.13 5.00
N ILE A 75 -4.49 3.14 5.58
CA ILE A 75 -3.13 3.54 5.24
C ILE A 75 -2.16 2.37 5.44
N GLY A 76 -2.29 1.66 6.57
CA GLY A 76 -1.44 0.51 6.89
C GLY A 76 -1.55 -0.62 5.88
N SER A 77 -2.75 -0.93 5.39
CA SER A 77 -2.94 -1.98 4.38
C SER A 77 -2.24 -1.62 3.07
N PHE A 78 -2.35 -0.36 2.64
CA PHE A 78 -1.68 0.11 1.42
C PHE A 78 -0.15 0.01 1.55
N LEU A 79 0.42 0.54 2.62
CA LEU A 79 1.88 0.49 2.84
C LEU A 79 2.38 -0.95 2.90
N ASP A 80 1.63 -1.83 3.55
CA ASP A 80 1.97 -3.25 3.68
C ASP A 80 2.05 -3.95 2.32
N SER A 81 1.19 -3.57 1.38
CA SER A 81 1.14 -4.17 0.04
C SER A 81 2.36 -3.87 -0.83
N GLY A 82 3.07 -2.78 -0.56
CA GLY A 82 4.26 -2.37 -1.33
C GLY A 82 5.59 -2.79 -0.72
N LEU A 83 5.57 -3.47 0.43
CA LEU A 83 6.80 -3.92 1.10
C LEU A 83 7.49 -5.05 0.33
N PRO A 84 8.82 -5.23 0.53
CA PRO A 84 9.54 -6.33 -0.09
C PRO A 84 8.90 -7.69 0.22
N CYS A 85 8.87 -8.56 -0.76
CA CYS A 85 8.26 -9.88 -0.64
C CYS A 85 9.30 -10.98 -0.85
N LYS A 86 9.66 -11.66 0.22
CA LYS A 86 10.64 -12.75 0.18
C LYS A 86 10.17 -13.92 -0.69
N LYS A 87 8.88 -14.20 -0.66
CA LYS A 87 8.27 -15.34 -1.36
C LYS A 87 8.43 -15.23 -2.88
N THR A 88 8.31 -14.02 -3.43
CA THR A 88 8.44 -13.77 -4.88
C THR A 88 9.79 -13.20 -5.27
N GLY A 89 10.60 -12.76 -4.30
CA GLY A 89 11.86 -12.07 -4.54
C GLY A 89 11.71 -10.62 -4.98
N TRP A 90 10.49 -10.09 -5.00
CA TRP A 90 10.30 -8.69 -5.36
C TRP A 90 10.81 -7.75 -4.26
N ARG A 91 11.59 -6.76 -4.65
CA ARG A 91 12.19 -5.80 -3.73
C ARG A 91 11.18 -4.80 -3.14
N GLY A 92 9.95 -4.80 -3.64
CA GLY A 92 8.90 -3.91 -3.19
C GLY A 92 8.86 -2.58 -3.94
N ALA A 93 7.74 -1.86 -3.79
CA ALA A 93 7.61 -0.49 -4.28
C ALA A 93 8.41 0.47 -3.41
N TRP A 94 8.51 0.19 -2.13
CA TRP A 94 9.33 0.94 -1.16
C TRP A 94 10.05 -0.04 -0.24
N LYS A 95 11.21 0.39 0.27
CA LYS A 95 12.07 -0.50 1.05
C LYS A 95 11.54 -0.81 2.45
N ASP A 96 10.74 0.11 3.01
CA ASP A 96 10.20 -0.01 4.38
C ASP A 96 9.02 0.96 4.53
N ASP A 97 8.26 0.83 5.59
CA ASP A 97 7.15 1.71 5.95
C ASP A 97 7.47 2.64 7.14
N ARG A 98 8.74 2.70 7.53
CA ARG A 98 9.19 3.56 8.63
C ARG A 98 9.09 5.05 8.28
N VAL A 99 9.03 5.89 9.30
CA VAL A 99 8.95 7.34 9.12
C VAL A 99 10.15 7.93 8.37
N THR A 100 11.30 7.26 8.41
CA THR A 100 12.49 7.66 7.66
C THR A 100 12.36 7.41 6.17
N VAL A 101 11.50 6.51 5.76
CA VAL A 101 11.22 6.18 4.36
C VAL A 101 10.00 6.95 3.88
N VAL A 102 8.94 7.02 4.68
CA VAL A 102 7.71 7.75 4.34
C VAL A 102 7.42 8.82 5.42
N PRO A 103 8.18 9.94 5.37
CA PRO A 103 8.08 10.96 6.41
C PRO A 103 6.81 11.80 6.36
N TYR A 104 6.06 11.75 5.26
CA TYR A 104 4.83 12.51 5.11
C TYR A 104 3.77 11.67 4.44
N ILE A 105 2.58 11.62 5.05
CA ILE A 105 1.41 10.93 4.50
C ILE A 105 0.22 11.87 4.62
N SER A 106 -0.49 12.09 3.51
CA SER A 106 -1.80 12.73 3.53
C SER A 106 -2.85 11.70 3.13
N PHE A 107 -3.99 11.75 3.80
CA PHE A 107 -5.08 10.81 3.57
C PHE A 107 -6.40 11.56 3.51
N ARG A 108 -7.18 11.27 2.46
CA ARG A 108 -8.57 11.74 2.33
C ARG A 108 -9.46 10.56 1.99
N TRP A 109 -10.55 10.42 2.72
CA TRP A 109 -11.61 9.50 2.35
C TRP A 109 -12.71 10.25 1.61
N VAL A 110 -13.21 9.64 0.54
CA VAL A 110 -14.33 10.16 -0.26
C VAL A 110 -15.40 9.08 -0.33
N ARG A 111 -16.62 9.43 0.08
CA ARG A 111 -17.75 8.50 -0.05
C ARG A 111 -18.08 8.29 -1.52
N ASP A 112 -18.08 7.05 -1.95
CA ASP A 112 -18.31 6.69 -3.35
C ASP A 112 -18.93 5.30 -3.41
N LYS A 113 -19.74 5.06 -4.44
CA LYS A 113 -20.26 3.71 -4.73
C LYS A 113 -19.17 2.82 -5.30
N GLN A 114 -18.24 3.40 -6.06
CA GLN A 114 -17.07 2.71 -6.58
C GLN A 114 -15.97 2.70 -5.52
N GLN A 115 -15.23 1.61 -5.46
CA GLN A 115 -14.09 1.49 -4.54
C GLN A 115 -12.78 1.53 -5.32
N TYR A 116 -11.99 2.54 -5.05
CA TYR A 116 -10.68 2.67 -5.66
C TYR A 116 -9.80 3.63 -4.85
N TRP A 117 -8.53 3.64 -5.20
CA TRP A 117 -7.53 4.48 -4.55
C TRP A 117 -6.85 5.34 -5.61
N ASP A 118 -6.83 6.65 -5.40
CA ASP A 118 -5.99 7.56 -6.16
C ASP A 118 -4.74 7.84 -5.35
N ILE A 119 -3.59 7.51 -5.91
CA ILE A 119 -2.31 7.57 -5.23
C ILE A 119 -1.41 8.57 -5.95
N CYS A 120 -0.80 9.45 -5.16
CA CYS A 120 0.26 10.33 -5.62
C CYS A 120 1.47 10.15 -4.69
N ILE A 121 2.61 9.81 -5.27
CA ILE A 121 3.86 9.64 -4.55
C ILE A 121 4.84 10.66 -5.09
N GLN A 122 5.51 11.39 -4.18
CA GLN A 122 6.61 12.27 -4.54
C GLN A 122 7.89 11.69 -3.97
N GLN A 123 8.75 11.21 -4.86
CA GLN A 123 10.05 10.69 -4.48
C GLN A 123 10.93 11.83 -3.97
N ILE A 124 11.52 11.63 -2.81
CA ILE A 124 12.47 12.57 -2.22
C ILE A 124 13.86 12.13 -2.62
N ASP A 125 14.58 13.01 -3.30
CA ASP A 125 15.94 12.71 -3.72
C ASP A 125 16.89 12.76 -2.53
N GLU A 126 17.78 11.78 -2.42
CA GLU A 126 18.85 11.79 -1.44
C GLU A 126 19.96 12.75 -1.91
N GLU A 127 20.35 13.62 -1.03
CA GLU A 127 21.50 14.51 -1.27
C GLU A 127 22.80 13.85 -0.79
#